data_9294455a68045b0f8f7d3a3902df7093
#
_entry.id   9294455a68045b0f8f7d3a3902df7093
#
_cell.length_a   1.000
_cell.length_b   1.000
_cell.length_c   1.000
_cell.angle_alpha   90.00
_cell.angle_beta   90.00
_cell.angle_gamma   90.00
#
_symmetry.space_group_name_H-M   'P 1'
#
loop_
_entity.id
_entity.type
_entity.pdbx_description
1 polymer ?
#
loop_
_entity_poly.entity_id
_entity_poly.type
_entity_poly.pdbx_seq_one_letter_code
_entity_poly.pdbx_strand_id
1 'polypeptide(L)'
;IIINTILLINAISSVDDLIILFETKNSINISGYLNTKSQIIIDEKIHKGNSYQQSLVLDDFFDVSDVDRFKVIHRGGSENNLIYILGEYSSNTDIYKVLITLTKSEKELTIKKIKIDKKL
;
A
#
# COMPACT_ATOMS: atom_id res chain seq x y z
N ILE A 1 33.21 -6.71 1.83
CA ILE A 1 32.72 -7.81 0.97
C ILE A 1 31.35 -8.28 1.46
N ILE A 2 31.22 -8.54 2.75
CA ILE A 2 29.96 -8.92 3.36
C ILE A 2 28.91 -7.81 3.25
N ILE A 3 29.34 -6.57 3.35
CA ILE A 3 28.50 -5.38 3.21
C ILE A 3 27.81 -5.33 1.84
N ASN A 4 28.54 -5.68 0.77
CA ASN A 4 27.98 -5.68 -0.58
C ASN A 4 26.85 -6.72 -0.72
N THR A 5 26.99 -7.87 -0.09
CA THR A 5 25.95 -8.91 -0.08
C THR A 5 24.69 -8.42 0.62
N ILE A 6 24.84 -7.73 1.74
CA ILE A 6 23.69 -7.17 2.49
C ILE A 6 22.97 -6.12 1.65
N LEU A 7 23.69 -5.25 0.95
CA LEU A 7 23.08 -4.24 0.08
C LEU A 7 22.28 -4.87 -1.05
N LEU A 8 22.78 -5.95 -1.64
CA LEU A 8 22.06 -6.66 -2.70
C LEU A 8 20.76 -7.29 -2.19
N ILE A 9 20.78 -7.85 -0.98
CA ILE A 9 19.59 -8.44 -0.36
C ILE A 9 18.52 -7.37 -0.14
N ASN A 10 18.92 -6.16 0.25
CA ASN A 10 18.01 -5.06 0.52
C ASN A 10 17.51 -4.32 -0.73
N ALA A 11 18.01 -4.70 -1.92
CA ALA A 11 17.63 -4.05 -3.18
C ALA A 11 16.22 -4.40 -3.64
N ILE A 12 15.61 -5.47 -3.10
CA ILE A 12 14.28 -5.95 -3.49
C ILE A 12 13.37 -5.92 -2.27
N SER A 13 12.33 -5.10 -2.34
CA SER A 13 11.32 -5.03 -1.30
C SER A 13 10.33 -6.18 -1.42
N SER A 14 9.87 -6.70 -0.30
CA SER A 14 8.89 -7.77 -0.24
C SER A 14 7.47 -7.21 0.00
N VAL A 15 6.48 -8.06 -0.24
CA VAL A 15 5.09 -7.76 0.12
C VAL A 15 4.96 -7.56 1.64
N ASP A 16 5.70 -8.35 2.42
CA ASP A 16 5.67 -8.22 3.88
C ASP A 16 6.19 -6.86 4.34
N ASP A 17 7.24 -6.33 3.70
CA ASP A 17 7.73 -4.99 4.00
C ASP A 17 6.67 -3.93 3.74
N LEU A 18 5.94 -4.07 2.64
CA LEU A 18 4.86 -3.14 2.31
C LEU A 18 3.72 -3.21 3.34
N ILE A 19 3.35 -4.41 3.79
CA ILE A 19 2.31 -4.58 4.80
C ILE A 19 2.70 -3.84 6.09
N ILE A 20 3.95 -3.91 6.50
CA ILE A 20 4.44 -3.18 7.67
C ILE A 20 4.25 -1.66 7.51
N LEU A 21 4.45 -1.14 6.30
CA LEU A 21 4.25 0.29 6.03
C LEU A 21 2.77 0.68 6.17
N PHE A 22 1.84 -0.19 5.80
CA PHE A 22 0.42 0.05 6.04
C PHE A 22 0.09 -0.04 7.52
N GLU A 23 0.65 -1.01 8.23
CA GLU A 23 0.45 -1.15 9.68
C GLU A 23 0.94 0.09 10.44
N THR A 24 2.04 0.68 10.02
CA THR A 24 2.64 1.87 10.65
C THR A 24 2.17 3.18 10.05
N LYS A 25 1.27 3.14 9.07
CA LYS A 25 0.73 4.32 8.39
C LYS A 25 1.83 5.22 7.82
N ASN A 26 2.84 4.61 7.22
CA ASN A 26 4.00 5.31 6.68
C ASN A 26 3.76 5.73 5.24
N SER A 27 3.00 6.81 5.05
CA SER A 27 2.58 7.27 3.72
C SER A 27 3.74 7.60 2.81
N ILE A 28 4.79 8.21 3.34
CA ILE A 28 5.97 8.59 2.55
C ILE A 28 6.66 7.34 1.99
N ASN A 29 6.86 6.31 2.79
CA ASN A 29 7.51 5.09 2.32
C ASN A 29 6.58 4.25 1.45
N ILE A 30 5.27 4.26 1.71
CA ILE A 30 4.29 3.66 0.80
C ILE A 30 4.40 4.32 -0.58
N SER A 31 4.57 5.63 -0.64
CA SER A 31 4.67 6.36 -1.92
C SER A 31 5.85 5.92 -2.76
N GLY A 32 6.88 5.33 -2.17
CA GLY A 32 7.99 4.75 -2.92
C GLY A 32 7.58 3.59 -3.81
N TYR A 33 6.42 2.99 -3.56
CA TYR A 33 5.85 1.91 -4.40
C TYR A 33 4.84 2.45 -5.41
N LEU A 34 4.55 3.75 -5.42
CA LEU A 34 3.57 4.38 -6.30
C LEU A 34 4.27 5.12 -7.46
N ASN A 35 3.59 5.20 -8.58
CA ASN A 35 4.02 6.03 -9.71
C ASN A 35 2.81 6.78 -10.29
N THR A 36 3.01 7.51 -11.38
CA THR A 36 1.95 8.33 -11.98
C THR A 36 0.79 7.53 -12.54
N LYS A 37 0.97 6.22 -12.75
CA LYS A 37 -0.09 5.32 -13.22
C LYS A 37 -0.86 4.70 -12.06
N SER A 38 -0.36 4.81 -10.84
CA SER A 38 -1.04 4.29 -9.66
C SER A 38 -2.29 5.12 -9.36
N GLN A 39 -3.26 4.48 -8.74
CA GLN A 39 -4.49 5.15 -8.32
C GLN A 39 -4.76 4.88 -6.85
N ILE A 40 -5.23 5.89 -6.14
CA ILE A 40 -5.79 5.74 -4.80
C ILE A 40 -7.27 6.10 -4.92
N ILE A 41 -8.13 5.15 -4.55
CA ILE A 41 -9.59 5.33 -4.62
C ILE A 41 -10.13 5.25 -3.20
N ILE A 42 -10.68 6.36 -2.71
CA ILE A 42 -11.24 6.43 -1.36
C ILE A 42 -12.71 6.77 -1.47
N ASP A 43 -13.56 5.88 -0.98
CA ASP A 43 -15.02 6.02 -1.04
C ASP A 43 -15.48 6.42 -2.45
N GLU A 44 -14.96 5.68 -3.44
CA GLU A 44 -15.25 5.82 -4.87
C GLU A 44 -14.63 7.05 -5.55
N LYS A 45 -13.94 7.91 -4.81
CA LYS A 45 -13.25 9.06 -5.39
C LYS A 45 -11.83 8.67 -5.80
N ILE A 46 -11.52 8.90 -7.08
CA ILE A 46 -10.22 8.54 -7.66
C ILE A 46 -9.24 9.71 -7.50
N HIS A 47 -8.07 9.40 -6.94
CA HIS A 47 -6.97 10.34 -6.79
C HIS A 47 -5.79 9.85 -7.63
N LYS A 48 -5.28 10.73 -8.49
CA LYS A 48 -4.10 10.49 -9.32
C LYS A 48 -3.09 11.60 -9.10
N GLY A 49 -1.87 11.38 -9.53
CA GLY A 49 -0.80 12.35 -9.43
C GLY A 49 0.55 11.66 -9.32
N ASN A 50 1.57 12.43 -9.02
CA ASN A 50 2.89 11.83 -8.76
C ASN A 50 2.89 11.16 -7.38
N SER A 51 3.98 10.46 -7.06
CA SER A 51 4.06 9.70 -5.80
C SER A 51 3.91 10.59 -4.57
N TYR A 52 4.46 11.80 -4.62
CA TYR A 52 4.34 12.74 -3.50
C TYR A 52 2.89 13.19 -3.29
N GLN A 53 2.19 13.56 -4.37
CA GLN A 53 0.78 13.95 -4.28
C GLN A 53 -0.07 12.80 -3.74
N GLN A 54 0.20 11.58 -4.15
CA GLN A 54 -0.51 10.41 -3.64
C GLN A 54 -0.20 10.14 -2.17
N SER A 55 1.04 10.41 -1.72
CA SER A 55 1.37 10.27 -0.30
C SER A 55 0.56 11.24 0.56
N LEU A 56 0.29 12.43 0.06
CA LEU A 56 -0.55 13.41 0.77
C LEU A 56 -2.00 12.93 0.89
N VAL A 57 -2.50 12.26 -0.13
CA VAL A 57 -3.85 11.66 -0.06
C VAL A 57 -3.92 10.61 1.04
N LEU A 58 -2.91 9.74 1.15
CA LEU A 58 -2.85 8.74 2.21
C LEU A 58 -2.71 9.38 3.59
N ASP A 59 -1.86 10.38 3.73
CA ASP A 59 -1.71 11.11 4.99
C ASP A 59 -3.03 11.70 5.45
N ASP A 60 -3.76 12.33 4.54
CA ASP A 60 -5.06 12.91 4.84
C ASP A 60 -6.05 11.83 5.30
N PHE A 61 -6.07 10.69 4.60
CA PHE A 61 -6.91 9.58 5.02
C PHE A 61 -6.56 9.12 6.43
N PHE A 62 -5.28 8.92 6.73
CA PHE A 62 -4.85 8.46 8.05
C PHE A 62 -5.24 9.45 9.16
N ASP A 63 -5.11 10.75 8.90
CA ASP A 63 -5.46 11.78 9.87
C ASP A 63 -6.96 11.87 10.10
N VAL A 64 -7.74 11.92 9.03
CA VAL A 64 -9.20 12.14 9.12
C VAL A 64 -9.91 10.91 9.65
N SER A 65 -9.50 9.72 9.22
CA SER A 65 -10.14 8.47 9.62
C SER A 65 -9.73 7.99 11.01
N ASP A 66 -8.60 8.48 11.52
CA ASP A 66 -8.06 8.10 12.83
C ASP A 66 -7.95 6.59 13.03
N VAL A 67 -7.55 5.88 11.97
CA VAL A 67 -7.35 4.42 12.05
C VAL A 67 -6.09 4.10 12.84
N ASP A 68 -6.15 3.04 13.65
CA ASP A 68 -5.06 2.63 14.51
C ASP A 68 -4.60 1.19 14.30
N ARG A 69 -5.33 0.41 13.51
CA ARG A 69 -5.00 -0.99 13.25
C ARG A 69 -5.20 -1.35 11.79
N PHE A 70 -4.23 -2.06 11.23
CA PHE A 70 -4.34 -2.68 9.91
C PHE A 70 -4.25 -4.19 10.04
N LYS A 71 -5.19 -4.92 9.46
CA LYS A 71 -5.23 -6.38 9.50
C LYS A 71 -5.36 -6.91 8.08
N VAL A 72 -4.46 -7.83 7.70
CA VAL A 72 -4.58 -8.54 6.42
C VAL A 72 -5.61 -9.65 6.56
N ILE A 73 -6.62 -9.62 5.69
CA ILE A 73 -7.68 -10.62 5.64
C ILE A 73 -7.32 -11.73 4.66
N HIS A 74 -6.78 -11.36 3.49
CA HIS A 74 -6.44 -12.29 2.45
C HIS A 74 -5.34 -11.72 1.57
N ARG A 75 -4.44 -12.57 1.09
CA ARG A 75 -3.46 -12.21 0.07
C ARG A 75 -3.44 -13.28 -0.98
N GLY A 76 -3.26 -12.86 -2.22
CA GLY A 76 -3.24 -13.77 -3.35
C GLY A 76 -2.45 -13.22 -4.50
N GLY A 77 -2.32 -14.01 -5.55
CA GLY A 77 -1.62 -13.64 -6.76
C GLY A 77 -2.21 -14.33 -7.96
N SER A 78 -1.96 -13.78 -9.13
CA SER A 78 -2.38 -14.35 -10.40
C SER A 78 -1.16 -14.69 -11.26
N GLU A 79 -1.42 -15.34 -12.39
CA GLU A 79 -0.38 -15.78 -13.32
C GLU A 79 0.41 -14.64 -13.96
N ASN A 80 -0.10 -13.41 -13.95
CA ASN A 80 0.50 -12.25 -14.61
C ASN A 80 1.34 -11.39 -13.66
N ASN A 81 1.94 -11.99 -12.64
CA ASN A 81 2.69 -11.25 -11.61
C ASN A 81 1.85 -10.19 -10.90
N LEU A 82 0.54 -10.35 -10.94
CA LEU A 82 -0.40 -9.51 -10.22
C LEU A 82 -0.59 -10.07 -8.82
N ILE A 83 -0.41 -9.22 -7.81
CA ILE A 83 -0.57 -9.58 -6.41
C ILE A 83 -1.64 -8.68 -5.84
N TYR A 84 -2.48 -9.23 -4.95
CA TYR A 84 -3.43 -8.40 -4.23
C TYR A 84 -3.44 -8.73 -2.75
N ILE A 85 -3.72 -7.72 -1.96
CA ILE A 85 -3.85 -7.80 -0.52
C ILE A 85 -5.19 -7.20 -0.17
N LEU A 86 -6.03 -7.99 0.50
CA LEU A 86 -7.26 -7.50 1.07
C LEU A 86 -7.03 -7.32 2.58
N GLY A 87 -7.19 -6.10 3.06
CA GLY A 87 -7.00 -5.79 4.46
C GLY A 87 -8.13 -4.94 5.00
N GLU A 88 -8.04 -4.64 6.27
CA GLU A 88 -8.97 -3.75 6.96
C GLU A 88 -8.19 -2.78 7.83
N TYR A 89 -8.52 -1.50 7.72
CA TYR A 89 -8.19 -0.52 8.75
C TYR A 89 -9.36 -0.38 9.71
N SER A 90 -9.07 -0.24 10.98
CA SER A 90 -10.09 0.02 11.98
C SER A 90 -9.69 1.18 12.89
N SER A 91 -10.71 1.94 13.28
CA SER A 91 -10.63 2.95 14.33
C SER A 91 -11.58 2.51 15.47
N ASN A 92 -11.76 3.37 16.47
CA ASN A 92 -12.73 3.08 17.54
C ASN A 92 -14.16 2.96 17.04
N THR A 93 -14.49 3.60 15.92
CA THR A 93 -15.87 3.71 15.45
C THR A 93 -16.11 3.06 14.10
N ASP A 94 -15.10 2.94 13.27
CA ASP A 94 -15.27 2.58 11.86
C ASP A 94 -14.31 1.50 11.41
N ILE A 95 -14.71 0.77 10.38
CA ILE A 95 -13.88 -0.21 9.68
C ILE A 95 -13.85 0.18 8.21
N TYR A 96 -12.64 0.11 7.62
CA TYR A 96 -12.41 0.40 6.21
C TYR A 96 -11.84 -0.83 5.54
N LYS A 97 -12.45 -1.23 4.43
CA LYS A 97 -11.92 -2.29 3.58
C LYS A 97 -10.85 -1.70 2.68
N VAL A 98 -9.71 -2.36 2.61
CA VAL A 98 -8.56 -1.89 1.82
C VAL A 98 -8.16 -2.99 0.84
N LEU A 99 -8.21 -2.68 -0.45
CA LEU A 99 -7.74 -3.57 -1.49
C LEU A 99 -6.52 -2.96 -2.15
N ILE A 100 -5.38 -3.63 -2.04
CA ILE A 100 -4.11 -3.21 -2.63
C ILE A 100 -3.79 -4.14 -3.78
N THR A 101 -3.63 -3.58 -4.97
CA THR A 101 -3.25 -4.33 -6.16
C THR A 101 -1.83 -3.94 -6.56
N LEU A 102 -0.97 -4.94 -6.74
CA LEU A 102 0.45 -4.76 -7.01
C LEU A 102 0.86 -5.52 -8.25
N THR A 103 1.91 -5.03 -8.90
CA THR A 103 2.63 -5.82 -9.89
C THR A 103 4.05 -6.04 -9.41
N LYS A 104 4.59 -7.22 -9.70
CA LYS A 104 5.96 -7.58 -9.34
C LYS A 104 6.75 -7.85 -10.61
N SER A 105 7.88 -7.14 -10.77
CA SER A 105 8.88 -7.44 -11.77
C SER A 105 10.13 -8.00 -11.08
N GLU A 106 11.18 -8.33 -11.84
CA GLU A 106 12.41 -8.90 -11.29
C GLU A 106 13.04 -8.01 -10.21
N LYS A 107 12.91 -6.69 -10.35
CA LYS A 107 13.60 -5.72 -9.50
C LYS A 107 12.66 -4.81 -8.73
N GLU A 108 11.37 -4.92 -8.94
CA GLU A 108 10.46 -3.87 -8.50
C GLU A 108 9.10 -4.41 -8.12
N LEU A 109 8.59 -3.90 -7.02
CA LEU A 109 7.22 -4.11 -6.57
C LEU A 109 6.51 -2.77 -6.68
N THR A 110 5.45 -2.70 -7.47
CA THR A 110 4.74 -1.43 -7.74
C THR A 110 3.28 -1.57 -7.37
N ILE A 111 2.75 -0.59 -6.66
CA ILE A 111 1.32 -0.52 -6.37
C ILE A 111 0.60 0.05 -7.58
N LYS A 112 -0.36 -0.70 -8.11
CA LYS A 112 -1.23 -0.22 -9.18
C LYS A 112 -2.43 0.54 -8.63
N LYS A 113 -2.99 0.06 -7.51
CA LYS A 113 -4.20 0.64 -6.96
C LYS A 113 -4.29 0.37 -5.46
N ILE A 114 -4.73 1.38 -4.72
CA ILE A 114 -5.17 1.25 -3.33
C ILE A 114 -6.62 1.69 -3.30
N LYS A 115 -7.52 0.77 -2.98
CA LYS A 115 -8.95 1.09 -2.88
C LYS A 115 -9.40 0.96 -1.43
N ILE A 116 -9.90 2.05 -0.88
CA ILE A 116 -10.33 2.14 0.51
C ILE A 116 -11.82 2.50 0.55
N ASP A 117 -12.61 1.64 1.18
CA ASP A 117 -14.05 1.85 1.31
C ASP A 117 -14.47 1.65 2.77
N LYS A 118 -15.21 2.62 3.30
CA LYS A 118 -15.77 2.51 4.63
C LYS A 118 -16.85 1.43 4.64
N LYS A 119 -16.79 0.54 5.61
CA LYS A 119 -17.84 -0.46 5.81
C LYS A 119 -19.04 0.18 6.54
N LEU A 120 -20.21 -0.11 6.03
CA LEU A 120 -21.46 0.37 6.61
C LEU A 120 -22.02 -0.61 7.62
#